data_5460c6b9e1b6c046199bcc969ac70dfa
#
_entry.id   5460c6b9e1b6c046199bcc969ac70dfa
#
_cell.length_a   1.000
_cell.length_b   1.000
_cell.length_c   1.000
_cell.angle_alpha   90.00
_cell.angle_beta   90.00
_cell.angle_gamma   90.00
#
_symmetry.space_group_name_H-M   'P 1'
#
loop_
_entity.id
_entity.type
_entity.pdbx_description
1 polymer ?
#
loop_
_entity_poly.entity_id
_entity_poly.type
_entity_poly.pdbx_seq_one_letter_code
_entity_poly.pdbx_strand_id
1 'polypeptide(L)'
;MISALSIATGEDRTSRRIVLWSLGLNLFFIGLVAALLVRLYVVPPAPAPFDRSANGRIERIAAVLPSADAEVIRAEYRAKAGPVDAARDEFEHDVDAIRQTFRAEPYSIGATHLAMAEARAAHQKFDILLHEIIASAASKMSPAGRQKLADWSPPGRNTGTTNR
;
A
#
# COMPACT_ATOMS: atom_id res chain seq x y z
N MET A 1 -56.61 -25.37 -56.37
CA MET A 1 -55.26 -25.88 -56.13
C MET A 1 -54.38 -24.67 -56.15
N ILE A 2 -53.71 -24.31 -55.06
CA ILE A 2 -52.60 -23.43 -54.81
C ILE A 2 -52.87 -22.68 -53.49
N SER A 3 -52.42 -23.22 -52.39
CA SER A 3 -52.14 -22.43 -51.16
C SER A 3 -51.56 -23.38 -50.10
N ALA A 4 -50.29 -23.71 -50.24
CA ALA A 4 -49.53 -24.41 -49.20
C ALA A 4 -48.02 -24.24 -49.44
N LEU A 5 -47.50 -23.01 -49.41
CA LEU A 5 -46.03 -22.82 -49.47
C LEU A 5 -45.63 -21.44 -48.91
N SER A 6 -45.95 -21.15 -47.66
CA SER A 6 -45.49 -19.87 -47.10
C SER A 6 -45.35 -19.84 -45.56
N ILE A 7 -45.18 -21.00 -44.88
CA ILE A 7 -45.06 -21.00 -43.41
C ILE A 7 -43.66 -21.45 -42.92
N ALA A 8 -42.76 -21.91 -43.80
CA ALA A 8 -41.50 -22.55 -43.36
C ALA A 8 -40.31 -21.59 -43.19
N THR A 9 -40.39 -20.27 -43.46
CA THR A 9 -39.23 -19.39 -43.43
C THR A 9 -39.08 -18.57 -42.16
N GLY A 10 -40.07 -18.57 -41.25
CA GLY A 10 -40.06 -17.79 -39.98
C GLY A 10 -39.40 -18.52 -38.81
N GLU A 11 -39.60 -19.84 -38.70
CA GLU A 11 -39.06 -20.64 -37.59
C GLU A 11 -37.56 -20.83 -37.63
N ASP A 12 -36.97 -20.94 -38.79
CA ASP A 12 -35.51 -21.13 -38.95
C ASP A 12 -34.72 -19.92 -38.48
N ARG A 13 -35.21 -18.70 -38.63
CA ARG A 13 -34.49 -17.47 -38.20
C ARG A 13 -34.51 -17.31 -36.69
N THR A 14 -35.61 -17.67 -36.03
CA THR A 14 -35.75 -17.58 -34.58
C THR A 14 -34.91 -18.64 -33.89
N SER A 15 -34.90 -19.87 -34.40
CA SER A 15 -34.09 -20.98 -33.91
C SER A 15 -32.58 -20.67 -34.03
N ARG A 16 -32.13 -20.15 -35.16
CA ARG A 16 -30.74 -19.73 -35.36
C ARG A 16 -30.31 -18.63 -34.40
N ARG A 17 -31.16 -17.66 -34.12
CA ARG A 17 -30.90 -16.60 -33.15
C ARG A 17 -30.74 -17.15 -31.73
N ILE A 18 -31.60 -18.06 -31.29
CA ILE A 18 -31.55 -18.71 -29.97
C ILE A 18 -30.23 -19.50 -29.85
N VAL A 19 -29.85 -20.26 -30.87
CA VAL A 19 -28.57 -21.01 -30.87
C VAL A 19 -27.35 -20.08 -30.79
N LEU A 20 -27.39 -18.98 -31.54
CA LEU A 20 -26.29 -17.99 -31.50
C LEU A 20 -26.17 -17.29 -30.14
N TRP A 21 -27.32 -16.96 -29.53
CA TRP A 21 -27.35 -16.40 -28.17
C TRP A 21 -26.82 -17.39 -27.12
N SER A 22 -27.25 -18.65 -27.20
CA SER A 22 -26.76 -19.73 -26.32
C SER A 22 -25.25 -19.97 -26.47
N LEU A 23 -24.75 -19.98 -27.71
CA LEU A 23 -23.34 -20.13 -27.98
C LEU A 23 -22.51 -18.93 -27.48
N GLY A 24 -23.02 -17.71 -27.69
CA GLY A 24 -22.39 -16.48 -27.17
C GLY A 24 -22.32 -16.46 -25.64
N LEU A 25 -23.39 -16.88 -24.98
CA LEU A 25 -23.44 -16.98 -23.51
C LEU A 25 -22.45 -18.01 -22.97
N ASN A 26 -22.36 -19.19 -23.60
CA ASN A 26 -21.39 -20.21 -23.22
C ASN A 26 -19.95 -19.73 -23.41
N LEU A 27 -19.62 -19.10 -24.53
CA LEU A 27 -18.29 -18.51 -24.77
C LEU A 27 -17.97 -17.41 -23.75
N PHE A 28 -18.95 -16.59 -23.38
CA PHE A 28 -18.78 -15.59 -22.33
C PHE A 28 -18.41 -16.22 -20.97
N PHE A 29 -19.13 -17.26 -20.56
CA PHE A 29 -18.81 -17.95 -19.31
C PHE A 29 -17.47 -18.67 -19.34
N ILE A 30 -17.10 -19.29 -20.46
CA ILE A 30 -15.76 -19.88 -20.64
C ILE A 30 -14.67 -18.80 -20.52
N GLY A 31 -14.86 -17.66 -21.18
CA GLY A 31 -13.96 -16.52 -21.09
C GLY A 31 -13.83 -15.96 -19.66
N LEU A 32 -14.97 -15.84 -18.95
CA LEU A 32 -14.98 -15.40 -17.55
C LEU A 32 -14.23 -16.36 -16.62
N VAL A 33 -14.47 -17.66 -16.75
CA VAL A 33 -13.78 -18.69 -15.96
C VAL A 33 -12.28 -18.68 -16.28
N ALA A 34 -11.89 -18.61 -17.55
CA ALA A 34 -10.49 -18.51 -17.95
C ALA A 34 -9.81 -17.25 -17.38
N ALA A 35 -10.48 -16.10 -17.44
CA ALA A 35 -9.98 -14.86 -16.84
C ALA A 35 -9.80 -14.94 -15.31
N LEU A 36 -10.76 -15.57 -14.62
CA LEU A 36 -10.67 -15.85 -13.19
C LEU A 36 -9.51 -16.78 -12.85
N LEU A 37 -9.31 -17.84 -13.61
CA LEU A 37 -8.20 -18.77 -13.42
C LEU A 37 -6.85 -18.08 -13.67
N VAL A 38 -6.72 -17.29 -14.72
CA VAL A 38 -5.53 -16.47 -14.96
C VAL A 38 -5.27 -15.53 -13.80
N ARG A 39 -6.30 -14.85 -13.28
CA ARG A 39 -6.16 -13.95 -12.13
C ARG A 39 -5.74 -14.68 -10.85
N LEU A 40 -6.24 -15.88 -10.61
CA LEU A 40 -5.93 -16.65 -9.39
C LEU A 40 -4.57 -17.35 -9.44
N TYR A 41 -4.14 -17.83 -10.62
CA TYR A 41 -2.94 -18.66 -10.74
C TYR A 41 -1.76 -17.99 -11.43
N VAL A 42 -1.98 -16.97 -12.25
CA VAL A 42 -0.94 -16.33 -13.06
C VAL A 42 -0.64 -14.92 -12.59
N VAL A 43 -1.67 -14.18 -12.12
CA VAL A 43 -1.45 -12.82 -11.60
C VAL A 43 -1.03 -12.92 -10.14
N PRO A 44 0.21 -12.52 -9.78
CA PRO A 44 0.61 -12.46 -8.39
C PRO A 44 -0.36 -11.55 -7.62
N PRO A 45 -0.69 -11.88 -6.35
CA PRO A 45 -1.47 -10.97 -5.52
C PRO A 45 -0.79 -9.60 -5.54
N ALA A 46 -1.59 -8.53 -5.67
CA ALA A 46 -1.07 -7.17 -5.59
C ALA A 46 -0.19 -7.07 -4.34
N PRO A 47 1.04 -6.50 -4.44
CA PRO A 47 1.89 -6.35 -3.29
C PRO A 47 1.07 -5.66 -2.19
N ALA A 48 1.15 -6.22 -0.98
CA ALA A 48 0.45 -5.68 0.18
C ALA A 48 0.74 -4.16 0.25
N PRO A 49 -0.25 -3.33 0.58
CA PRO A 49 -0.02 -1.90 0.71
C PRO A 49 1.19 -1.65 1.60
N PHE A 50 2.13 -0.84 1.12
CA PHE A 50 3.34 -0.53 1.87
C PHE A 50 2.95 0.08 3.22
N ASP A 51 3.15 -0.67 4.29
CA ASP A 51 2.84 -0.21 5.64
C ASP A 51 3.82 0.90 6.03
N ARG A 52 3.30 2.15 6.04
CA ARG A 52 4.02 3.35 6.43
C ARG A 52 3.96 3.62 7.92
N SER A 53 3.29 2.76 8.70
CA SER A 53 3.24 2.89 10.16
C SER A 53 4.63 2.81 10.78
N ALA A 54 4.76 3.35 12.00
CA ALA A 54 5.97 3.18 12.79
C ALA A 54 6.28 1.70 13.03
N ASN A 55 5.26 0.91 13.37
CA ASN A 55 5.38 -0.53 13.52
C ASN A 55 5.86 -1.22 12.24
N GLY A 56 5.29 -0.89 11.08
CA GLY A 56 5.73 -1.44 9.79
C GLY A 56 7.19 -1.07 9.46
N ARG A 57 7.68 0.09 9.89
CA ARG A 57 9.09 0.46 9.75
C ARG A 57 9.98 -0.39 10.67
N ILE A 58 9.59 -0.59 11.91
CA ILE A 58 10.31 -1.44 12.88
C ILE A 58 10.35 -2.89 12.41
N GLU A 59 9.24 -3.45 11.93
CA GLU A 59 9.20 -4.82 11.42
C GLU A 59 10.09 -5.03 10.19
N ARG A 60 10.17 -4.04 9.29
CA ARG A 60 11.12 -4.12 8.16
C ARG A 60 12.58 -4.09 8.59
N ILE A 61 12.92 -3.33 9.62
CA ILE A 61 14.26 -3.35 10.21
C ILE A 61 14.51 -4.71 10.89
N ALA A 62 13.56 -5.18 11.70
CA ALA A 62 13.65 -6.46 12.40
C ALA A 62 13.84 -7.65 11.45
N ALA A 63 13.22 -7.60 10.27
CA ALA A 63 13.29 -8.67 9.26
C ALA A 63 14.72 -8.93 8.71
N VAL A 64 15.63 -7.96 8.79
CA VAL A 64 17.00 -8.09 8.31
C VAL A 64 18.01 -8.39 9.44
N LEU A 65 17.57 -8.37 10.70
CA LEU A 65 18.40 -8.58 11.87
C LEU A 65 18.46 -10.06 12.27
N PRO A 66 19.49 -10.50 13.00
CA PRO A 66 19.46 -11.76 13.74
C PRO A 66 18.26 -11.83 14.69
N SER A 67 17.70 -13.01 14.90
CA SER A 67 16.44 -13.17 15.64
C SER A 67 16.45 -12.54 17.04
N ALA A 68 17.55 -12.69 17.79
CA ALA A 68 17.70 -12.07 19.11
C ALA A 68 17.70 -10.54 19.03
N ASP A 69 18.41 -9.95 18.06
CA ASP A 69 18.47 -8.50 17.86
C ASP A 69 17.15 -7.93 17.33
N ALA A 70 16.42 -8.71 16.52
CA ALA A 70 15.06 -8.39 16.08
C ALA A 70 14.08 -8.27 17.28
N GLU A 71 14.19 -9.15 18.26
CA GLU A 71 13.37 -9.03 19.47
C GLU A 71 13.76 -7.81 20.33
N VAL A 72 15.04 -7.44 20.37
CA VAL A 72 15.48 -6.22 21.05
C VAL A 72 14.79 -4.97 20.48
N ILE A 73 14.80 -4.78 19.14
CA ILE A 73 14.18 -3.59 18.55
C ILE A 73 12.66 -3.59 18.70
N ARG A 74 12.01 -4.75 18.61
CA ARG A 74 10.58 -4.89 18.89
C ARG A 74 10.23 -4.54 20.33
N ALA A 75 11.02 -4.98 21.29
CA ALA A 75 10.83 -4.67 22.71
C ALA A 75 10.97 -3.17 23.00
N GLU A 76 12.00 -2.52 22.44
CA GLU A 76 12.20 -1.07 22.56
C GLU A 76 11.04 -0.28 21.96
N TYR A 77 10.55 -0.69 20.80
CA TYR A 77 9.38 -0.06 20.18
C TYR A 77 8.12 -0.24 21.05
N ARG A 78 7.82 -1.46 21.49
CA ARG A 78 6.64 -1.72 22.35
C ARG A 78 6.64 -0.88 23.62
N ALA A 79 7.80 -0.65 24.22
CA ALA A 79 7.95 0.18 25.41
C ALA A 79 7.62 1.66 25.17
N LYS A 80 7.76 2.15 23.93
CA LYS A 80 7.56 3.55 23.54
C LYS A 80 6.47 3.75 22.48
N ALA A 81 5.66 2.73 22.18
CA ALA A 81 4.66 2.79 21.11
C ALA A 81 3.68 3.94 21.30
N GLY A 82 3.12 4.13 22.50
CA GLY A 82 2.15 5.19 22.76
C GLY A 82 2.63 6.60 22.40
N PRO A 83 3.79 7.06 22.90
CA PRO A 83 4.37 8.35 22.48
C PRO A 83 4.63 8.47 20.97
N VAL A 84 5.05 7.39 20.30
CA VAL A 84 5.30 7.38 18.85
C VAL A 84 4.00 7.51 18.07
N ASP A 85 2.97 6.76 18.46
CA ASP A 85 1.65 6.79 17.81
C ASP A 85 1.01 8.18 17.99
N ALA A 86 1.08 8.76 19.21
CA ALA A 86 0.60 10.12 19.46
C ALA A 86 1.30 11.18 18.60
N ALA A 87 2.63 11.09 18.45
CA ALA A 87 3.38 12.03 17.60
C ALA A 87 3.05 11.87 16.11
N ARG A 88 2.74 10.66 15.69
CA ARG A 88 2.27 10.38 14.32
C ARG A 88 0.89 10.96 14.08
N ASP A 89 -0.04 10.75 15.01
CA ASP A 89 -1.41 11.28 14.90
C ASP A 89 -1.39 12.81 14.86
N GLU A 90 -0.53 13.46 15.65
CA GLU A 90 -0.28 14.91 15.61
C GLU A 90 0.19 15.34 14.20
N PHE A 91 1.16 14.64 13.63
CA PHE A 91 1.63 14.94 12.27
C PHE A 91 0.53 14.75 11.21
N GLU A 92 -0.25 13.66 11.27
CA GLU A 92 -1.35 13.42 10.34
C GLU A 92 -2.43 14.51 10.45
N HIS A 93 -2.75 14.96 11.67
CA HIS A 93 -3.65 16.08 11.92
C HIS A 93 -3.15 17.38 11.27
N ASP A 94 -1.88 17.70 11.44
CA ASP A 94 -1.29 18.93 10.88
C ASP A 94 -1.20 18.89 9.35
N VAL A 95 -0.97 17.71 8.76
CA VAL A 95 -1.08 17.52 7.31
C VAL A 95 -2.51 17.79 6.81
N ASP A 96 -3.52 17.39 7.57
CA ASP A 96 -4.92 17.72 7.24
C ASP A 96 -5.22 19.21 7.39
N ALA A 97 -4.62 19.90 8.38
CA ALA A 97 -4.70 21.34 8.51
C ALA A 97 -4.14 22.06 7.27
N ILE A 98 -2.99 21.60 6.72
CA ILE A 98 -2.47 22.14 5.44
C ILE A 98 -3.51 22.00 4.32
N ARG A 99 -4.14 20.84 4.18
CA ARG A 99 -5.17 20.61 3.16
C ARG A 99 -6.36 21.56 3.33
N GLN A 100 -6.72 21.91 4.55
CA GLN A 100 -7.77 22.88 4.86
C GLN A 100 -7.39 24.29 4.43
N THR A 101 -6.13 24.72 4.62
CA THR A 101 -5.70 26.05 4.16
C THR A 101 -5.79 26.20 2.65
N PHE A 102 -5.57 25.13 1.87
CA PHE A 102 -5.74 25.16 0.41
C PHE A 102 -7.19 25.25 -0.04
N ARG A 103 -8.15 24.87 0.81
CA ARG A 103 -9.60 24.95 0.52
C ARG A 103 -10.25 26.21 1.06
N ALA A 104 -9.52 26.98 1.87
CA ALA A 104 -10.07 28.17 2.51
C ALA A 104 -10.27 29.32 1.51
N GLU A 105 -11.40 30.02 1.66
CA GLU A 105 -11.70 31.24 0.92
C GLU A 105 -12.02 32.37 1.91
N PRO A 106 -11.30 33.51 1.85
CA PRO A 106 -10.19 33.81 0.93
C PRO A 106 -8.91 33.00 1.26
N TYR A 107 -8.14 32.63 0.23
CA TYR A 107 -6.86 31.94 0.43
C TYR A 107 -5.84 32.83 1.16
N SER A 108 -5.15 32.25 2.14
CA SER A 108 -4.10 32.93 2.90
C SER A 108 -2.78 32.18 2.84
N ILE A 109 -1.81 32.75 2.15
CA ILE A 109 -0.45 32.19 2.07
C ILE A 109 0.22 32.15 3.46
N GLY A 110 -0.06 33.14 4.34
CA GLY A 110 0.46 33.16 5.70
C GLY A 110 -0.06 32.00 6.55
N ALA A 111 -1.37 31.72 6.49
CA ALA A 111 -1.96 30.56 7.16
C ALA A 111 -1.40 29.23 6.64
N THR A 112 -1.18 29.13 5.32
CA THR A 112 -0.58 27.95 4.72
C THR A 112 0.86 27.73 5.18
N HIS A 113 1.67 28.78 5.23
CA HIS A 113 3.04 28.68 5.74
C HIS A 113 3.10 28.27 7.22
N LEU A 114 2.18 28.80 8.04
CA LEU A 114 2.09 28.42 9.45
C LEU A 114 1.76 26.92 9.59
N ALA A 115 0.69 26.46 8.95
CA ALA A 115 0.31 25.04 8.98
C ALA A 115 1.43 24.10 8.49
N MET A 116 2.17 24.52 7.44
CA MET A 116 3.35 23.76 6.98
C MET A 116 4.50 23.77 7.99
N ALA A 117 4.65 24.82 8.79
CA ALA A 117 5.67 24.88 9.84
C ALA A 117 5.30 23.94 11.00
N GLU A 118 4.05 23.91 11.42
CA GLU A 118 3.51 23.02 12.44
C GLU A 118 3.66 21.55 12.03
N ALA A 119 3.25 21.18 10.81
CA ALA A 119 3.43 19.83 10.29
C ALA A 119 4.91 19.38 10.23
N ARG A 120 5.84 20.30 9.90
CA ARG A 120 7.28 19.96 9.95
C ARG A 120 7.76 19.72 11.38
N ALA A 121 7.30 20.51 12.35
CA ALA A 121 7.66 20.33 13.75
C ALA A 121 7.13 19.00 14.30
N ALA A 122 5.87 18.64 14.01
CA ALA A 122 5.28 17.37 14.39
C ALA A 122 6.00 16.19 13.73
N HIS A 123 6.35 16.29 12.45
CA HIS A 123 7.16 15.27 11.75
C HIS A 123 8.53 15.07 12.41
N GLN A 124 9.21 16.18 12.74
CA GLN A 124 10.51 16.12 13.43
C GLN A 124 10.41 15.44 14.80
N LYS A 125 9.37 15.75 15.57
CA LYS A 125 9.10 15.08 16.86
C LYS A 125 8.93 13.57 16.70
N PHE A 126 8.14 13.14 15.71
CA PHE A 126 7.96 11.73 15.36
C PHE A 126 9.29 11.05 14.98
N ASP A 127 10.10 11.69 14.12
CA ASP A 127 11.40 11.15 13.70
C ASP A 127 12.39 11.04 14.87
N ILE A 128 12.43 12.02 15.78
CA ILE A 128 13.28 11.97 16.98
C ILE A 128 12.92 10.76 17.83
N LEU A 129 11.64 10.52 18.11
CA LEU A 129 11.21 9.36 18.89
C LEU A 129 11.59 8.02 18.25
N LEU A 130 11.46 7.90 16.93
CA LEU A 130 11.91 6.70 16.21
C LEU A 130 13.43 6.52 16.26
N HIS A 131 14.20 7.59 16.09
CA HIS A 131 15.64 7.53 16.17
C HIS A 131 16.13 7.14 17.56
N GLU A 132 15.49 7.65 18.62
CA GLU A 132 15.77 7.23 20.01
C GLU A 132 15.52 5.73 20.24
N ILE A 133 14.43 5.19 19.70
CA ILE A 133 14.15 3.75 19.78
C ILE A 133 15.24 2.95 19.09
N ILE A 134 15.62 3.34 17.88
CA ILE A 134 16.67 2.66 17.10
C ILE A 134 18.01 2.75 17.82
N ALA A 135 18.36 3.92 18.35
CA ALA A 135 19.61 4.10 19.09
C ALA A 135 19.64 3.29 20.39
N SER A 136 18.54 3.28 21.15
CA SER A 136 18.38 2.45 22.35
C SER A 136 18.49 0.96 22.03
N ALA A 137 17.83 0.50 20.98
CA ALA A 137 17.93 -0.89 20.54
C ALA A 137 19.36 -1.25 20.11
N ALA A 138 20.02 -0.38 19.32
CA ALA A 138 21.39 -0.60 18.85
C ALA A 138 22.39 -0.75 20.00
N SER A 139 22.19 -0.03 21.11
CA SER A 139 23.05 -0.16 22.31
C SER A 139 23.00 -1.55 22.97
N LYS A 140 21.91 -2.28 22.74
CA LYS A 140 21.63 -3.62 23.31
C LYS A 140 21.84 -4.76 22.32
N MET A 141 22.05 -4.44 21.03
CA MET A 141 22.24 -5.42 19.97
C MET A 141 23.67 -5.98 19.94
N SER A 142 23.80 -7.16 19.35
CA SER A 142 25.08 -7.76 19.02
C SER A 142 25.85 -6.91 17.98
N PRO A 143 27.19 -7.04 17.87
CA PRO A 143 27.95 -6.40 16.79
C PRO A 143 27.43 -6.75 15.40
N ALA A 144 27.01 -8.00 15.17
CA ALA A 144 26.43 -8.46 13.90
C ALA A 144 25.09 -7.78 13.60
N GLY A 145 24.23 -7.60 14.61
CA GLY A 145 22.97 -6.87 14.48
C GLY A 145 23.20 -5.40 14.12
N ARG A 146 24.14 -4.73 14.80
CA ARG A 146 24.48 -3.34 14.47
C ARG A 146 25.02 -3.18 13.04
N GLN A 147 25.83 -4.13 12.57
CA GLN A 147 26.30 -4.12 11.17
C GLN A 147 25.14 -4.22 10.18
N LYS A 148 24.21 -5.16 10.40
CA LYS A 148 23.01 -5.30 9.58
C LYS A 148 22.12 -4.05 9.61
N LEU A 149 22.00 -3.42 10.78
CA LEU A 149 21.26 -2.16 10.92
C LEU A 149 21.93 -1.01 10.14
N ALA A 150 23.27 -0.94 10.13
CA ALA A 150 24.03 0.06 9.37
C ALA A 150 23.86 -0.12 7.86
N ASP A 151 23.78 -1.37 7.38
CA ASP A 151 23.59 -1.71 5.96
C ASP A 151 22.13 -1.56 5.51
N TRP A 152 21.20 -1.38 6.46
CA TRP A 152 19.79 -1.28 6.13
C TRP A 152 19.45 0.05 5.46
N SER A 153 18.73 -0.02 4.34
CA SER A 153 18.18 1.15 3.62
C SER A 153 16.69 1.03 3.46
N PRO A 154 15.91 2.11 3.69
CA PRO A 154 14.48 2.10 3.43
C PRO A 154 14.19 1.76 1.97
N PRO A 155 13.17 0.91 1.69
CA PRO A 155 12.75 0.64 0.31
C PRO A 155 12.33 1.94 -0.39
N GLY A 156 12.81 2.15 -1.61
CA GLY A 156 12.56 3.34 -2.42
C GLY A 156 13.68 4.39 -2.42
N ARG A 157 14.71 4.24 -1.57
CA ARG A 157 15.94 4.99 -1.74
C ARG A 157 16.83 4.21 -2.72
N ASN A 158 16.73 4.51 -4.00
CA ASN A 158 17.71 4.03 -4.97
C ASN A 158 19.10 4.52 -4.50
N THR A 159 19.86 3.63 -3.88
CA THR A 159 21.30 3.80 -3.83
C THR A 159 21.78 3.68 -5.26
N GLY A 160 21.82 4.81 -5.96
CA GLY A 160 22.48 4.90 -7.25
C GLY A 160 23.88 4.36 -7.04
N THR A 161 24.10 3.14 -7.46
CA THR A 161 25.43 2.56 -7.62
C THR A 161 26.10 3.42 -8.68
N THR A 162 26.80 4.46 -8.22
CA THR A 162 27.78 5.15 -9.06
C THR A 162 28.89 4.15 -9.31
N ASN A 163 28.72 3.37 -10.38
CA ASN A 163 29.85 2.64 -10.97
C ASN A 163 30.84 3.72 -11.48
N ARG A 164 31.94 3.89 -10.76
CA ARG A 164 33.16 4.46 -11.30
C ARG A 164 34.14 3.36 -11.64
#